data_3b6289318bbbeb3a82014bdd9e5ba24e
#
_entry.id   3b6289318bbbeb3a82014bdd9e5ba24e
#
_cell.length_a   1.000
_cell.length_b   1.000
_cell.length_c   1.000
_cell.angle_alpha   90.00
_cell.angle_beta   90.00
_cell.angle_gamma   90.00
#
_symmetry.space_group_name_H-M   'P 1'
#
loop_
_entity.id
_entity.type
_entity.pdbx_description
1 polymer ?
#
loop_
_entity_poly.entity_id
_entity_poly.type
_entity_poly.pdbx_seq_one_letter_code
_entity_poly.pdbx_strand_id
1 'polypeptide(L)'
;MNENVIKYAIKMCENSHAPFSNYCVGAAVETNSNEIIGGCNIELSSYGLTCCAERVALFRAIAKGYSKFISLAVATKNSAMPCGACRQVIWELCGEIPIYICNMRGHVKTILSLDLLPFPFDKTKLK
;
A
#
# COMPACT_ATOMS: atom_id res chain seq x y z
N MET A 1 -2.48 6.61 -15.61
CA MET A 1 -2.21 5.51 -14.65
C MET A 1 -0.95 4.77 -15.10
N ASN A 2 -0.01 4.56 -14.19
CA ASN A 2 1.19 3.78 -14.49
C ASN A 2 0.91 2.29 -14.27
N GLU A 3 0.78 1.55 -15.36
CA GLU A 3 0.49 0.11 -15.28
C GLU A 3 1.62 -0.69 -14.63
N ASN A 4 2.85 -0.16 -14.65
CA ASN A 4 3.98 -0.85 -14.03
C ASN A 4 3.84 -0.94 -12.51
N VAL A 5 3.23 0.05 -11.86
CA VAL A 5 3.01 0.00 -10.41
C VAL A 5 2.03 -1.12 -10.05
N ILE A 6 1.01 -1.34 -10.90
CA ILE A 6 0.04 -2.41 -10.71
C ILE A 6 0.70 -3.77 -10.90
N LYS A 7 1.48 -3.93 -11.99
CA LYS A 7 2.18 -5.18 -12.25
C LYS A 7 3.15 -5.51 -11.12
N TYR A 8 3.84 -4.51 -10.60
CA TYR A 8 4.78 -4.71 -9.51
C TYR A 8 4.07 -5.15 -8.23
N ALA A 9 2.93 -4.53 -7.92
CA ALA A 9 2.13 -4.93 -6.75
C ALA A 9 1.67 -6.39 -6.85
N ILE A 10 1.21 -6.81 -8.03
CA ILE A 10 0.80 -8.20 -8.26
C ILE A 10 1.98 -9.14 -8.04
N LYS A 11 3.13 -8.80 -8.59
CA LYS A 11 4.34 -9.61 -8.46
C LYS A 11 4.78 -9.75 -7.00
N MET A 12 4.63 -8.70 -6.22
CA MET A 12 5.03 -8.71 -4.80
C MET A 12 4.24 -9.72 -3.96
N CYS A 13 3.06 -10.13 -4.42
CA CYS A 13 2.31 -11.19 -3.74
C CYS A 13 3.11 -12.49 -3.63
N GLU A 14 4.01 -12.75 -4.57
CA GLU A 14 4.84 -13.96 -4.56
C GLU A 14 5.80 -14.01 -3.37
N ASN A 15 6.15 -12.86 -2.81
CA ASN A 15 7.06 -12.76 -1.68
C ASN A 15 6.37 -12.67 -0.33
N SER A 16 5.04 -12.68 -0.33
CA SER A 16 4.24 -12.57 0.89
C SER A 16 4.64 -13.64 1.92
N HIS A 17 4.79 -13.21 3.17
CA HIS A 17 5.02 -14.11 4.29
C HIS A 17 3.73 -14.18 5.11
N ALA A 18 2.84 -15.10 4.73
CA ALA A 18 1.50 -15.21 5.31
C ALA A 18 1.20 -16.62 5.81
N PRO A 19 2.03 -17.18 6.75
CA PRO A 19 1.86 -18.55 7.20
C PRO A 19 0.61 -18.78 8.04
N PHE A 20 -0.01 -17.72 8.57
CA PHE A 20 -1.17 -17.82 9.45
C PHE A 20 -2.48 -17.67 8.68
N SER A 21 -2.60 -16.64 7.83
CA SER A 21 -3.84 -16.38 7.09
C SER A 21 -3.88 -17.05 5.72
N ASN A 22 -2.72 -17.34 5.16
CA ASN A 22 -2.58 -17.79 3.77
C ASN A 22 -3.20 -16.79 2.77
N TYR A 23 -3.26 -15.51 3.16
CA TYR A 23 -3.83 -14.44 2.36
C TYR A 23 -2.71 -13.49 1.93
N CYS A 24 -2.32 -13.60 0.66
CA CYS A 24 -1.19 -12.84 0.13
C CYS A 24 -1.62 -11.46 -0.35
N VAL A 25 -0.89 -10.44 0.07
CA VAL A 25 -1.10 -9.06 -0.36
C VAL A 25 0.20 -8.52 -0.92
N GLY A 26 0.12 -7.88 -2.07
CA GLY A 26 1.23 -7.16 -2.66
C GLY A 26 0.90 -5.69 -2.78
N ALA A 27 1.90 -4.84 -2.67
CA ALA A 27 1.73 -3.41 -2.83
C ALA A 27 2.95 -2.82 -3.55
N ALA A 28 2.74 -1.68 -4.17
CA ALA A 28 3.83 -0.94 -4.80
C ALA A 28 3.48 0.54 -4.78
N VAL A 29 4.45 1.36 -4.38
CA VAL A 29 4.29 2.81 -4.36
C VAL A 29 5.18 3.43 -5.42
N GLU A 30 4.62 4.41 -6.12
CA GLU A 30 5.34 5.15 -7.15
C GLU A 30 5.77 6.50 -6.58
N THR A 31 7.08 6.80 -6.66
CA THR A 31 7.63 8.06 -6.19
C THR A 31 7.52 9.14 -7.24
N ASN A 32 7.70 10.40 -6.85
CA ASN A 32 7.70 11.52 -7.79
C ASN A 32 8.90 11.54 -8.75
N SER A 33 9.88 10.66 -8.51
CA SER A 33 11.02 10.47 -9.43
C SER A 33 10.87 9.19 -10.27
N ASN A 34 9.65 8.65 -10.33
CA ASN A 34 9.28 7.50 -11.16
C ASN A 34 9.91 6.17 -10.71
N GLU A 35 10.40 6.10 -9.48
CA GLU A 35 10.83 4.84 -8.89
C GLU A 35 9.63 4.10 -8.33
N ILE A 36 9.66 2.77 -8.39
CA ILE A 36 8.60 1.93 -7.84
C ILE A 36 9.20 1.06 -6.74
N ILE A 37 8.64 1.16 -5.53
CA ILE A 37 9.08 0.39 -4.38
C ILE A 37 7.97 -0.55 -3.95
N GLY A 38 8.27 -1.85 -3.92
CA GLY A 38 7.29 -2.87 -3.59
C GLY A 38 7.28 -3.27 -2.13
N GLY A 39 6.17 -3.87 -1.71
CA GLY A 39 6.01 -4.47 -0.40
C GLY A 39 5.03 -5.63 -0.45
N CYS A 40 5.10 -6.47 0.53
CA CYS A 40 4.17 -7.59 0.72
C CYS A 40 3.83 -7.70 2.20
N ASN A 41 2.73 -8.38 2.52
CA ASN A 41 2.39 -8.57 3.93
C ASN A 41 3.35 -9.56 4.58
N ILE A 42 3.67 -9.29 5.84
CA ILE A 42 4.60 -10.08 6.64
C ILE A 42 3.92 -10.36 7.96
N GLU A 43 3.54 -11.63 8.18
CA GLU A 43 2.85 -12.07 9.38
C GLU A 43 3.82 -12.66 10.38
N LEU A 44 3.60 -12.38 11.64
CA LEU A 44 4.42 -12.87 12.73
C LEU A 44 3.54 -13.59 13.75
N SER A 45 4.15 -14.51 14.50
CA SER A 45 3.44 -15.21 15.59
C SER A 45 2.92 -14.23 16.64
N SER A 46 3.66 -13.15 16.87
CA SER A 46 3.17 -12.01 17.65
C SER A 46 2.32 -11.17 16.72
N TYR A 47 1.03 -11.46 16.66
CA TYR A 47 0.12 -10.90 15.65
C TYR A 47 0.17 -9.38 15.57
N GLY A 48 0.36 -8.69 16.69
CA GLY A 48 0.44 -7.24 16.74
C GLY A 48 1.64 -6.67 15.98
N LEU A 49 2.63 -7.47 15.64
CA LEU A 49 3.82 -7.04 14.89
C LEU A 49 3.67 -7.28 13.39
N THR A 50 2.61 -7.95 12.97
CA THR A 50 2.30 -8.19 11.55
C THR A 50 2.18 -6.86 10.81
N CYS A 51 2.80 -6.78 9.63
CA CYS A 51 2.79 -5.56 8.82
C CYS A 51 2.14 -5.82 7.47
N CYS A 52 1.18 -4.97 7.12
CA CYS A 52 0.49 -5.05 5.84
C CYS A 52 1.42 -4.62 4.70
N ALA A 53 1.12 -5.11 3.49
CA ALA A 53 1.93 -4.85 2.30
C ALA A 53 2.11 -3.36 2.02
N GLU A 54 1.05 -2.57 2.18
CA GLU A 54 1.07 -1.13 1.92
C GLU A 54 2.08 -0.43 2.83
N ARG A 55 2.09 -0.80 4.11
CA ARG A 55 3.04 -0.21 5.07
C ARG A 55 4.46 -0.65 4.79
N VAL A 56 4.66 -1.92 4.41
CA VAL A 56 5.99 -2.40 4.03
C VAL A 56 6.53 -1.59 2.84
N ALA A 57 5.71 -1.39 1.81
CA ALA A 57 6.12 -0.62 0.63
C ALA A 57 6.47 0.82 1.01
N LEU A 58 5.60 1.49 1.78
CA LEU A 58 5.80 2.88 2.17
C LEU A 58 6.99 3.06 3.10
N PHE A 59 7.14 2.19 4.08
CA PHE A 59 8.27 2.25 5.02
C PHE A 59 9.59 1.99 4.32
N ARG A 60 9.62 1.04 3.38
CA ARG A 60 10.81 0.81 2.55
C ARG A 60 11.17 2.06 1.74
N ALA A 61 10.17 2.70 1.15
CA ALA A 61 10.38 3.90 0.36
C ALA A 61 10.95 5.04 1.21
N ILE A 62 10.38 5.27 2.39
CA ILE A 62 10.90 6.26 3.34
C ILE A 62 12.34 5.93 3.73
N ALA A 63 12.63 4.66 4.04
CA ALA A 63 13.97 4.23 4.43
C ALA A 63 14.98 4.40 3.28
N LYS A 64 14.54 4.37 2.03
CA LYS A 64 15.37 4.62 0.85
C LYS A 64 15.56 6.10 0.56
N GLY A 65 14.90 6.99 1.31
CA GLY A 65 15.06 8.43 1.18
C GLY A 65 13.97 9.13 0.37
N TYR A 66 12.95 8.41 -0.08
CA TYR A 66 11.85 9.03 -0.80
C TYR A 66 10.82 9.58 0.18
N SER A 67 10.21 10.71 -0.16
CA SER A 67 9.22 11.36 0.70
C SER A 67 7.98 11.85 -0.04
N LYS A 68 7.99 11.79 -1.37
CA LYS A 68 6.85 12.25 -2.19
C LYS A 68 6.39 11.13 -3.10
N PHE A 69 5.11 10.81 -3.03
CA PHE A 69 4.52 9.67 -3.73
C PHE A 69 3.36 10.14 -4.59
N ILE A 70 3.20 9.50 -5.75
CA ILE A 70 2.20 9.91 -6.74
C ILE A 70 1.11 8.86 -6.96
N SER A 71 1.34 7.62 -6.57
CA SER A 71 0.31 6.56 -6.63
C SER A 71 0.73 5.37 -5.76
N LEU A 72 -0.26 4.56 -5.39
CA LEU A 72 -0.04 3.31 -4.66
C LEU A 72 -0.96 2.25 -5.22
N ALA A 73 -0.43 1.07 -5.52
CA ALA A 73 -1.22 -0.08 -5.95
C ALA A 73 -1.24 -1.14 -4.84
N VAL A 74 -2.39 -1.78 -4.66
CA VAL A 74 -2.58 -2.88 -3.71
C VAL A 74 -3.25 -4.03 -4.45
N ALA A 75 -2.63 -5.20 -4.40
CA ALA A 75 -3.09 -6.39 -5.12
C ALA A 75 -3.43 -7.51 -4.15
N THR A 76 -4.63 -8.05 -4.28
CA THR A 76 -5.10 -9.21 -3.53
C THR A 76 -5.94 -10.09 -4.45
N LYS A 77 -6.24 -11.32 -4.03
CA LYS A 77 -7.05 -12.24 -4.84
C LYS A 77 -8.49 -11.73 -5.07
N ASN A 78 -9.01 -10.89 -4.19
CA ASN A 78 -10.39 -10.43 -4.22
C ASN A 78 -10.54 -8.91 -4.18
N SER A 79 -9.49 -8.18 -4.57
CA SER A 79 -9.51 -6.71 -4.63
C SER A 79 -9.90 -6.05 -3.31
N ALA A 80 -9.36 -6.55 -2.20
CA ALA A 80 -9.68 -6.02 -0.89
C ALA A 80 -9.14 -4.61 -0.71
N MET A 81 -9.89 -3.78 0.00
CA MET A 81 -9.46 -2.43 0.35
C MET A 81 -8.42 -2.47 1.47
N PRO A 82 -7.54 -1.46 1.59
CA PRO A 82 -6.60 -1.38 2.69
C PRO A 82 -7.30 -1.35 4.05
N CYS A 83 -6.68 -1.95 5.06
CA CYS A 83 -7.21 -1.89 6.43
C CYS A 83 -7.13 -0.47 6.99
N GLY A 84 -7.79 -0.22 8.12
CA GLY A 84 -7.83 1.12 8.73
C GLY A 84 -6.46 1.69 9.06
N ALA A 85 -5.56 0.86 9.60
CA ALA A 85 -4.20 1.27 9.92
C ALA A 85 -3.44 1.73 8.66
N CYS A 86 -3.58 0.99 7.57
CA CYS A 86 -2.93 1.35 6.31
C CYS A 86 -3.49 2.64 5.74
N ARG A 87 -4.80 2.87 5.86
CA ARG A 87 -5.43 4.10 5.38
C ARG A 87 -4.84 5.33 6.09
N GLN A 88 -4.62 5.24 7.40
CA GLN A 88 -4.00 6.31 8.17
C GLN A 88 -2.57 6.56 7.71
N VAL A 89 -1.78 5.51 7.53
CA VAL A 89 -0.38 5.62 7.10
C VAL A 89 -0.30 6.20 5.68
N ILE A 90 -1.16 5.74 4.77
CA ILE A 90 -1.22 6.26 3.41
C ILE A 90 -1.47 7.76 3.43
N TRP A 91 -2.48 8.20 4.20
CA TRP A 91 -2.79 9.63 4.28
C TRP A 91 -1.61 10.44 4.81
N GLU A 92 -1.00 9.99 5.90
CA GLU A 92 0.09 10.75 6.51
C GLU A 92 1.34 10.83 5.63
N LEU A 93 1.69 9.76 4.94
CA LEU A 93 2.91 9.72 4.14
C LEU A 93 2.72 10.23 2.71
N CYS A 94 1.53 10.08 2.16
CA CYS A 94 1.28 10.35 0.74
C CYS A 94 0.37 11.55 0.49
N GLY A 95 -0.50 11.90 1.45
CA GLY A 95 -1.56 12.87 1.21
C GLY A 95 -2.59 12.31 0.23
N GLU A 96 -3.20 13.19 -0.56
CA GLU A 96 -4.22 12.80 -1.53
C GLU A 96 -3.56 12.28 -2.81
N ILE A 97 -3.60 10.96 -2.99
CA ILE A 97 -3.08 10.29 -4.20
C ILE A 97 -4.08 9.23 -4.67
N PRO A 98 -4.02 8.82 -5.94
CA PRO A 98 -4.81 7.68 -6.40
C PRO A 98 -4.25 6.37 -5.83
N ILE A 99 -5.18 5.53 -5.39
CA ILE A 99 -4.91 4.19 -4.89
C ILE A 99 -5.54 3.21 -5.87
N TYR A 100 -4.73 2.33 -6.43
CA TYR A 100 -5.18 1.31 -7.38
C TYR A 100 -5.41 0.01 -6.65
N ILE A 101 -6.68 -0.39 -6.53
CA ILE A 101 -7.08 -1.65 -5.89
C ILE A 101 -7.25 -2.66 -7.00
N CYS A 102 -6.44 -3.71 -7.00
CA CYS A 102 -6.46 -4.67 -8.10
C CYS A 102 -6.49 -6.12 -7.62
N ASN A 103 -6.91 -7.01 -8.53
CA ASN A 103 -6.82 -8.45 -8.32
C ASN A 103 -5.64 -9.02 -9.11
N MET A 104 -5.44 -10.34 -9.02
CA MET A 104 -4.32 -11.01 -9.67
C MET A 104 -4.43 -11.02 -11.20
N ARG A 105 -5.62 -10.70 -11.75
CA ARG A 105 -5.84 -10.60 -13.20
C ARG A 105 -5.58 -9.19 -13.73
N GLY A 106 -5.28 -8.23 -12.84
CA GLY A 106 -5.02 -6.85 -13.24
C GLY A 106 -6.27 -6.00 -13.41
N HIS A 107 -7.43 -6.45 -12.95
CA HIS A 107 -8.63 -5.61 -12.89
C HIS A 107 -8.42 -4.55 -11.81
N VAL A 108 -8.64 -3.28 -12.15
CA VAL A 108 -8.28 -2.15 -11.29
C VAL A 108 -9.48 -1.28 -10.99
N LYS A 109 -9.63 -0.92 -9.71
CA LYS A 109 -10.52 0.13 -9.27
C LYS A 109 -9.66 1.24 -8.67
N THR A 110 -9.85 2.48 -9.12
CA THR A 110 -9.11 3.64 -8.60
C THR A 110 -9.95 4.36 -7.57
N ILE A 111 -9.34 4.68 -6.43
CA ILE A 111 -9.98 5.44 -5.36
C ILE A 111 -8.96 6.42 -4.78
N LEU A 112 -9.40 7.56 -4.31
CA LEU A 112 -8.52 8.56 -3.72
C LEU A 112 -8.33 8.32 -2.22
N SER A 113 -7.19 8.76 -1.68
CA SER A 113 -6.87 8.57 -0.26
C SER A 113 -7.96 9.08 0.68
N LEU A 114 -8.55 10.25 0.39
CA LEU A 114 -9.61 10.82 1.23
C LEU A 114 -10.90 10.01 1.17
N ASP A 115 -11.18 9.32 0.07
CA ASP A 115 -12.34 8.44 0.00
C ASP A 115 -12.18 7.23 0.92
N LEU A 116 -10.93 6.82 1.18
CA LEU A 116 -10.63 5.73 2.09
C LEU A 116 -10.63 6.17 3.56
N LEU A 117 -10.36 7.44 3.83
CA LEU A 117 -10.24 7.96 5.19
C LEU A 117 -10.83 9.37 5.26
N PRO A 118 -12.17 9.50 5.27
CA PRO A 118 -12.82 10.82 5.38
C PRO A 118 -12.48 11.50 6.71
N PHE A 119 -12.27 12.82 6.66
CA PHE A 119 -11.94 13.63 7.85
C PHE A 119 -10.74 13.08 8.62
N PRO A 120 -9.58 12.91 7.96
CA PRO A 120 -8.47 12.18 8.57
C PRO A 120 -7.80 12.99 9.68
N PHE A 121 -7.27 12.26 10.67
CA PHE A 121 -6.33 12.82 11.61
C PHE A 121 -4.95 12.94 10.95
N ASP A 122 -4.26 14.06 11.14
CA ASP A 122 -2.90 14.25 10.68
C ASP A 122 -2.16 15.29 11.52
N LYS A 123 -0.91 15.59 11.15
CA LYS A 123 -0.07 16.51 11.91
C LYS A 123 -0.63 17.92 12.00
N THR A 124 -1.53 18.32 11.11
CA THR A 124 -2.15 19.65 11.17
C THR A 124 -3.01 19.82 12.42
N LYS A 125 -3.48 18.71 13.02
CA LYS A 125 -4.29 18.72 14.24
C LYS A 125 -3.44 18.82 15.49
N LEU A 126 -2.13 18.68 15.37
CA LEU A 126 -1.21 18.75 16.52
C LEU A 126 -0.72 20.16 16.83
N LYS A 127 -1.16 21.15 16.08
CA LYS A 127 -0.77 22.55 16.27
C LYS A 127 -1.66 23.27 17.25
#